data_5e34eab0bfaa722ebe2b19dbf74da87a
#
_entry.id   5e34eab0bfaa722ebe2b19dbf74da87a
#
_cell.length_a   1.000
_cell.length_b   1.000
_cell.length_c   1.000
_cell.angle_alpha   90.00
_cell.angle_beta   90.00
_cell.angle_gamma   90.00
#
_symmetry.space_group_name_H-M   'P 1'
#
loop_
_entity.id
_entity.type
_entity.pdbx_description
1 polymer ?
#
loop_
_entity_poly.entity_id
_entity_poly.type
_entity_poly.pdbx_seq_one_letter_code
_entity_poly.pdbx_strand_id
1 'polypeptide(L)'
;MRTLGLVVCLTVAAQADLKVRTTTVDRRDVVQAFRPAQSAPARPMNTTLTAVTGIKVGHHTLSNAPTGCTVILAEAGATAGVDVRGMAPATAETELLDPVNLVQQVHAIALSGRSAFGLDARSGVMRYLEERHIGFPFGQAFVPIVPAASLFDLGVGDPLIRPTAECGYQAARAADSLPVKEGSVGAGAGATIGKAAGLTRAMKGGVGSSAITMPNGLTVAALVIVNAFGDVIDPATGQVVAGTRAADGRTFADARKLLRSGSVRFDGSGNTTLGVVATNATLTKTQVTRVAQMAHAGYARAISPVHTPVDGDLIFALATNRQTGNADVGLVGALAAEAIADAIVRAARQATGIEGIPGLRDRP
;
A
#
# COMPACT_ATOMS: atom_id res chain seq x y z
N MET A 1 -28.00 -72.50 -15.69
CA MET A 1 -28.40 -73.63 -14.82
C MET A 1 -28.17 -73.27 -13.37
N ARG A 2 -29.30 -73.29 -12.59
CA ARG A 2 -29.38 -73.57 -11.13
C ARG A 2 -28.69 -72.53 -10.21
N THR A 3 -29.24 -72.03 -9.10
CA THR A 3 -30.57 -72.14 -8.48
C THR A 3 -30.64 -71.11 -7.37
N LEU A 4 -31.84 -70.58 -7.18
CA LEU A 4 -32.33 -69.80 -6.02
C LEU A 4 -31.91 -70.44 -4.68
N GLY A 5 -31.65 -69.58 -3.69
CA GLY A 5 -31.61 -69.89 -2.28
C GLY A 5 -32.21 -68.80 -1.45
N LEU A 6 -33.54 -68.85 -1.28
CA LEU A 6 -34.32 -68.00 -0.35
C LEU A 6 -34.16 -68.57 1.08
N VAL A 7 -33.69 -67.76 2.02
CA VAL A 7 -33.85 -68.09 3.46
C VAL A 7 -34.68 -67.00 4.14
N VAL A 8 -35.90 -67.40 4.43
CA VAL A 8 -36.83 -66.70 5.33
C VAL A 8 -36.46 -67.12 6.74
N CYS A 9 -36.28 -66.16 7.66
CA CYS A 9 -36.34 -66.45 9.08
C CYS A 9 -37.30 -65.48 9.76
N LEU A 10 -38.31 -66.07 10.32
CA LEU A 10 -39.42 -65.42 11.03
C LEU A 10 -39.02 -65.03 12.45
N THR A 11 -39.55 -63.89 12.86
CA THR A 11 -40.25 -63.53 14.10
C THR A 11 -39.53 -63.55 15.42
N VAL A 12 -39.69 -62.51 16.17
CA VAL A 12 -40.52 -62.48 17.42
C VAL A 12 -40.96 -61.06 17.71
N ALA A 13 -42.26 -60.88 17.84
CA ALA A 13 -42.85 -59.63 18.32
C ALA A 13 -42.70 -59.51 19.83
N ALA A 14 -42.19 -58.40 20.29
CA ALA A 14 -42.33 -57.95 21.68
C ALA A 14 -43.12 -56.62 21.63
N GLN A 15 -44.38 -56.69 22.09
CA GLN A 15 -45.19 -55.53 22.41
C GLN A 15 -44.57 -54.80 23.61
N ALA A 16 -44.06 -53.60 23.40
CA ALA A 16 -43.76 -52.68 24.46
C ALA A 16 -44.74 -51.51 24.35
N ASP A 17 -45.57 -51.35 25.36
CA ASP A 17 -46.48 -50.22 25.55
C ASP A 17 -45.69 -48.90 25.57
N LEU A 18 -45.72 -48.16 24.48
CA LEU A 18 -45.16 -46.82 24.40
C LEU A 18 -46.20 -45.81 24.85
N LYS A 19 -46.17 -45.42 26.15
CA LYS A 19 -46.95 -44.27 26.63
C LYS A 19 -46.39 -43.02 25.98
N VAL A 20 -47.08 -42.53 24.94
CA VAL A 20 -46.81 -41.22 24.32
C VAL A 20 -47.21 -40.12 25.32
N ARG A 21 -46.23 -39.51 25.96
CA ARG A 21 -46.48 -38.24 26.64
C ARG A 21 -46.55 -37.13 25.59
N THR A 22 -47.74 -36.66 25.29
CA THR A 22 -47.96 -35.41 24.54
C THR A 22 -47.55 -34.23 25.42
N THR A 23 -46.34 -33.70 25.24
CA THR A 23 -45.98 -32.37 25.69
C THR A 23 -46.53 -31.36 24.70
N THR A 24 -47.51 -30.60 25.10
CA THR A 24 -47.98 -29.41 24.37
C THR A 24 -46.88 -28.38 24.39
N VAL A 25 -46.17 -28.23 23.25
CA VAL A 25 -45.20 -27.14 23.05
C VAL A 25 -46.02 -25.88 22.73
N ASP A 26 -45.89 -24.84 23.53
CA ASP A 26 -46.58 -23.56 23.30
C ASP A 26 -46.10 -23.00 21.95
N ARG A 27 -47.04 -22.53 21.12
CA ARG A 27 -46.72 -21.91 19.79
C ARG A 27 -45.72 -20.73 19.91
N ARG A 28 -45.58 -20.15 21.07
CA ARG A 28 -44.61 -19.04 21.31
C ARG A 28 -43.18 -19.55 21.36
N ASP A 29 -42.89 -20.74 21.83
CA ASP A 29 -41.55 -21.31 21.91
C ASP A 29 -41.02 -21.75 20.53
N VAL A 30 -41.89 -22.14 19.61
CA VAL A 30 -41.52 -22.53 18.24
C VAL A 30 -41.10 -21.31 17.38
N VAL A 31 -41.70 -20.14 17.65
CA VAL A 31 -41.36 -18.90 16.90
C VAL A 31 -40.01 -18.34 17.35
N GLN A 32 -39.56 -18.62 18.56
CA GLN A 32 -38.25 -18.16 19.06
C GLN A 32 -37.10 -19.02 18.53
N ALA A 33 -37.33 -20.28 18.17
CA ALA A 33 -36.29 -21.18 17.61
C ALA A 33 -35.95 -20.93 16.16
N PHE A 34 -36.75 -20.15 15.42
CA PHE A 34 -36.54 -19.80 14.01
C PHE A 34 -36.20 -18.32 13.77
N ARG A 35 -35.62 -17.62 14.72
CA ARG A 35 -34.94 -16.36 14.35
C ARG A 35 -33.70 -16.73 13.56
N PRO A 36 -33.61 -16.33 12.25
CA PRO A 36 -32.35 -16.48 11.55
C PRO A 36 -31.29 -15.70 12.34
N ALA A 37 -30.17 -16.35 12.63
CA ALA A 37 -29.03 -15.68 13.22
C ALA A 37 -28.77 -14.41 12.39
N GLN A 38 -28.89 -13.24 13.03
CA GLN A 38 -28.52 -12.00 12.37
C GLN A 38 -27.05 -12.18 12.01
N SER A 39 -26.78 -12.34 10.71
CA SER A 39 -25.41 -12.34 10.21
C SER A 39 -24.77 -11.07 10.73
N ALA A 40 -23.67 -11.20 11.47
CA ALA A 40 -22.87 -10.05 11.84
C ALA A 40 -22.62 -9.21 10.56
N PRO A 41 -22.72 -7.88 10.64
CA PRO A 41 -22.49 -7.04 9.47
C PRO A 41 -21.15 -7.45 8.85
N ALA A 42 -21.15 -7.78 7.56
CA ALA A 42 -19.94 -8.16 6.88
C ALA A 42 -18.90 -7.05 7.11
N ARG A 43 -17.73 -7.41 7.64
CA ARG A 43 -16.64 -6.44 7.79
C ARG A 43 -16.42 -5.81 6.41
N PRO A 44 -16.35 -4.47 6.31
CA PRO A 44 -16.07 -3.83 5.04
C PRO A 44 -14.78 -4.43 4.47
N MET A 45 -14.82 -4.78 3.19
CA MET A 45 -13.67 -5.38 2.50
C MET A 45 -12.48 -4.42 2.59
N ASN A 46 -11.31 -4.91 2.99
CA ASN A 46 -10.09 -4.11 3.00
C ASN A 46 -9.70 -3.77 1.55
N THR A 47 -9.71 -2.50 1.20
CA THR A 47 -9.37 -1.97 -0.13
C THR A 47 -8.02 -1.24 -0.14
N THR A 48 -7.10 -1.61 0.74
CA THR A 48 -5.76 -1.00 0.86
C THR A 48 -4.65 -2.05 0.68
N LEU A 49 -3.39 -1.65 0.75
CA LEU A 49 -2.23 -2.54 0.53
C LEU A 49 -2.28 -3.80 1.40
N THR A 50 -2.77 -3.69 2.61
CA THR A 50 -2.91 -4.79 3.56
C THR A 50 -4.03 -5.79 3.22
N ALA A 51 -4.78 -5.59 2.13
CA ALA A 51 -5.63 -6.62 1.54
C ALA A 51 -4.81 -7.80 1.00
N VAL A 52 -3.55 -7.58 0.66
CA VAL A 52 -2.62 -8.64 0.25
C VAL A 52 -2.16 -9.41 1.49
N THR A 53 -2.55 -10.66 1.56
CA THR A 53 -2.20 -11.55 2.69
C THR A 53 -0.69 -11.66 2.87
N GLY A 54 -0.21 -11.41 4.09
CA GLY A 54 1.20 -11.44 4.45
C GLY A 54 1.87 -10.07 4.45
N ILE A 55 1.15 -9.01 4.06
CA ILE A 55 1.60 -7.62 4.13
C ILE A 55 1.02 -6.94 5.38
N LYS A 56 1.87 -6.22 6.11
CA LYS A 56 1.49 -5.30 7.19
C LYS A 56 2.03 -3.91 6.88
N VAL A 57 1.36 -2.86 7.32
CA VAL A 57 1.81 -1.47 7.15
C VAL A 57 1.78 -0.75 8.49
N GLY A 58 2.86 -0.03 8.78
CA GLY A 58 2.94 0.82 9.96
C GLY A 58 3.49 2.20 9.64
N HIS A 59 3.05 3.17 10.40
CA HIS A 59 3.47 4.57 10.29
C HIS A 59 3.98 5.10 11.62
N HIS A 60 5.02 5.92 11.57
CA HIS A 60 5.44 6.77 12.67
C HIS A 60 5.65 8.18 12.16
N THR A 61 4.81 9.12 12.62
CA THR A 61 4.94 10.55 12.33
C THR A 61 5.67 11.20 13.48
N LEU A 62 6.70 12.00 13.19
CA LEU A 62 7.42 12.76 14.24
C LEU A 62 6.49 13.82 14.84
N SER A 63 6.53 13.97 16.16
CA SER A 63 5.66 14.91 16.87
C SER A 63 6.12 16.38 16.74
N ASN A 64 7.38 16.60 16.40
CA ASN A 64 8.05 17.90 16.36
C ASN A 64 8.39 18.39 14.93
N ALA A 65 8.02 17.61 13.90
CA ALA A 65 8.20 18.02 12.51
C ALA A 65 7.20 17.28 11.59
N PRO A 66 6.75 17.93 10.50
CA PRO A 66 5.87 17.27 9.53
C PRO A 66 6.66 16.33 8.62
N THR A 67 7.14 15.22 9.18
CA THR A 67 7.86 14.13 8.48
C THR A 67 7.73 12.84 9.29
N GLY A 68 8.21 11.73 8.77
CA GLY A 68 8.14 10.44 9.46
C GLY A 68 8.53 9.26 8.60
N CYS A 69 8.10 8.06 9.04
CA CYS A 69 8.41 6.79 8.43
C CYS A 69 7.14 5.97 8.14
N THR A 70 7.14 5.27 7.03
CA THR A 70 6.13 4.27 6.65
C THR A 70 6.87 2.97 6.34
N VAL A 71 6.50 1.89 7.00
CA VAL A 71 7.14 0.59 6.84
C VAL A 71 6.11 -0.41 6.31
N ILE A 72 6.48 -1.12 5.27
CA ILE A 72 5.73 -2.25 4.74
C ILE A 72 6.48 -3.52 5.14
N LEU A 73 5.90 -4.34 6.01
CA LEU A 73 6.47 -5.62 6.43
C LEU A 73 5.96 -6.77 5.57
N ALA A 74 6.86 -7.64 5.17
CA ALA A 74 6.63 -8.95 4.56
C ALA A 74 7.44 -9.99 5.35
N GLU A 75 7.06 -10.23 6.60
CA GLU A 75 7.85 -10.99 7.60
C GLU A 75 8.15 -12.43 7.15
N ALA A 76 7.27 -13.04 6.37
CA ALA A 76 7.50 -14.38 5.80
C ALA A 76 8.39 -14.37 4.55
N GLY A 77 8.88 -13.20 4.15
CA GLY A 77 9.58 -12.97 2.88
C GLY A 77 8.63 -12.72 1.72
N ALA A 78 9.02 -11.81 0.82
CA ALA A 78 8.34 -11.55 -0.46
C ALA A 78 9.38 -11.45 -1.58
N THR A 79 9.06 -11.99 -2.76
CA THR A 79 9.86 -11.72 -3.95
C THR A 79 9.68 -10.24 -4.32
N ALA A 80 10.79 -9.53 -4.56
CA ALA A 80 10.75 -8.09 -4.78
C ALA A 80 11.47 -7.66 -6.05
N GLY A 81 11.02 -6.52 -6.59
CA GLY A 81 11.64 -5.80 -7.70
C GLY A 81 11.44 -4.30 -7.51
N VAL A 82 12.17 -3.50 -8.25
CA VAL A 82 12.09 -2.03 -8.26
C VAL A 82 12.25 -1.48 -9.67
N ASP A 83 11.57 -0.37 -9.95
CA ASP A 83 11.82 0.44 -11.15
C ASP A 83 11.95 1.92 -10.72
N VAL A 84 13.06 2.54 -11.09
CA VAL A 84 13.40 3.93 -10.75
C VAL A 84 13.33 4.77 -12.02
N ARG A 85 12.51 5.83 -12.03
CA ARG A 85 12.34 6.70 -13.21
C ARG A 85 12.65 8.16 -12.96
N GLY A 86 12.62 8.60 -11.70
CA GLY A 86 13.09 9.94 -11.36
C GLY A 86 14.61 10.05 -11.44
N MET A 87 15.13 11.26 -11.74
CA MET A 87 16.56 11.49 -11.89
C MET A 87 17.28 11.77 -10.56
N ALA A 88 16.54 11.95 -9.44
CA ALA A 88 17.08 12.29 -8.13
C ALA A 88 16.59 11.34 -7.01
N PRO A 89 16.72 9.99 -7.16
CA PRO A 89 16.27 9.05 -6.16
C PRO A 89 17.19 9.08 -4.92
N ALA A 90 16.57 8.94 -3.73
CA ALA A 90 17.27 8.65 -2.48
C ALA A 90 16.89 7.23 -2.06
N THR A 91 17.79 6.27 -2.25
CA THR A 91 17.52 4.83 -2.06
C THR A 91 18.65 4.12 -1.32
N ALA A 92 18.33 2.96 -0.75
CA ALA A 92 19.28 2.03 -0.17
C ALA A 92 18.90 0.58 -0.52
N GLU A 93 19.91 -0.24 -0.82
CA GLU A 93 19.81 -1.68 -1.10
C GLU A 93 18.90 -2.06 -2.30
N THR A 94 18.74 -1.14 -3.26
CA THR A 94 17.93 -1.35 -4.47
C THR A 94 18.62 -2.29 -5.47
N GLU A 95 19.96 -2.28 -5.56
CA GLU A 95 20.73 -3.15 -6.43
C GLU A 95 20.49 -4.64 -6.13
N LEU A 96 20.22 -4.96 -4.85
CA LEU A 96 19.92 -6.34 -4.44
C LEU A 96 18.65 -6.89 -5.10
N LEU A 97 17.75 -6.02 -5.57
CA LEU A 97 16.50 -6.38 -6.24
C LEU A 97 16.69 -6.74 -7.73
N ASP A 98 17.87 -6.46 -8.30
CA ASP A 98 18.17 -6.90 -9.67
C ASP A 98 17.99 -8.42 -9.78
N PRO A 99 17.25 -8.92 -10.80
CA PRO A 99 17.00 -10.35 -11.01
C PRO A 99 18.25 -11.24 -11.02
N VAL A 100 19.41 -10.72 -11.39
CA VAL A 100 20.66 -11.48 -11.43
C VAL A 100 21.31 -11.66 -10.05
N ASN A 101 20.89 -10.89 -9.03
CA ASN A 101 21.47 -10.94 -7.71
C ASN A 101 20.90 -12.07 -6.85
N LEU A 102 21.74 -12.56 -5.90
CA LEU A 102 21.54 -13.81 -5.15
C LEU A 102 20.25 -13.81 -4.31
N VAL A 103 19.97 -12.72 -3.59
CA VAL A 103 18.88 -12.67 -2.61
C VAL A 103 17.53 -12.63 -3.33
N GLN A 104 16.66 -13.59 -2.99
CA GLN A 104 15.39 -13.78 -3.67
C GLN A 104 14.20 -13.11 -2.94
N GLN A 105 14.36 -12.79 -1.66
CA GLN A 105 13.27 -12.28 -0.82
C GLN A 105 13.69 -11.07 -0.01
N VAL A 106 12.76 -10.15 0.19
CA VAL A 106 12.87 -9.04 1.15
C VAL A 106 11.90 -9.25 2.31
N HIS A 107 12.20 -8.64 3.46
CA HIS A 107 11.40 -8.78 4.68
C HIS A 107 10.63 -7.51 5.02
N ALA A 108 11.04 -6.37 4.45
CA ALA A 108 10.33 -5.10 4.53
C ALA A 108 10.74 -4.14 3.41
N ILE A 109 9.93 -3.09 3.21
CA ILE A 109 10.32 -1.85 2.53
C ILE A 109 10.20 -0.72 3.54
N ALA A 110 11.25 0.11 3.65
CA ALA A 110 11.27 1.28 4.52
C ALA A 110 11.15 2.57 3.69
N LEU A 111 10.11 3.36 3.94
CA LEU A 111 9.89 4.65 3.30
C LEU A 111 9.98 5.77 4.35
N SER A 112 10.63 6.88 4.02
CA SER A 112 10.84 7.99 4.95
C SER A 112 10.79 9.35 4.26
N GLY A 113 10.68 10.42 5.03
CA GLY A 113 10.94 11.78 4.57
C GLY A 113 12.41 12.18 4.75
N ARG A 114 12.71 13.46 4.44
CA ARG A 114 14.02 14.13 4.63
C ARG A 114 15.14 13.66 3.71
N SER A 115 14.80 13.26 2.46
CA SER A 115 15.80 12.91 1.45
C SER A 115 16.74 11.81 1.95
N ALA A 116 17.97 11.77 1.47
CA ALA A 116 18.95 10.75 1.86
C ALA A 116 19.19 10.62 3.38
N PHE A 117 18.97 11.69 4.16
CA PHE A 117 19.09 11.61 5.62
C PHE A 117 18.06 10.65 6.24
N GLY A 118 16.85 10.56 5.67
CA GLY A 118 15.80 9.69 6.18
C GLY A 118 16.04 8.20 5.94
N LEU A 119 17.02 7.84 5.10
CA LEU A 119 17.41 6.44 4.87
C LEU A 119 17.93 5.75 6.15
N ASP A 120 18.33 6.51 7.17
CA ASP A 120 18.70 5.97 8.49
C ASP A 120 17.55 5.19 9.15
N ALA A 121 16.31 5.50 8.85
CA ALA A 121 15.13 4.77 9.33
C ALA A 121 15.18 3.26 9.02
N ARG A 122 15.85 2.87 7.92
CA ARG A 122 16.05 1.48 7.52
C ARG A 122 16.70 0.63 8.62
N SER A 123 17.74 1.17 9.29
CA SER A 123 18.47 0.45 10.34
C SER A 123 17.60 0.09 11.55
N GLY A 124 16.62 0.93 11.86
CA GLY A 124 15.61 0.61 12.89
C GLY A 124 14.65 -0.51 12.49
N VAL A 125 14.26 -0.57 11.22
CA VAL A 125 13.44 -1.67 10.70
C VAL A 125 14.22 -2.99 10.72
N MET A 126 15.50 -2.95 10.37
CA MET A 126 16.40 -4.11 10.47
C MET A 126 16.48 -4.61 11.90
N ARG A 127 16.73 -3.73 12.88
CA ARG A 127 16.74 -4.08 14.32
C ARG A 127 15.42 -4.74 14.75
N TYR A 128 14.26 -4.19 14.35
CA TYR A 128 12.95 -4.75 14.66
C TYR A 128 12.79 -6.19 14.15
N LEU A 129 13.25 -6.47 12.94
CA LEU A 129 13.15 -7.80 12.30
C LEU A 129 14.17 -8.78 12.92
N GLU A 130 15.41 -8.35 13.17
CA GLU A 130 16.48 -9.16 13.78
C GLU A 130 16.07 -9.65 15.16
N GLU A 131 15.50 -8.80 16.01
CA GLU A 131 14.96 -9.15 17.33
C GLU A 131 13.91 -10.28 17.27
N ARG A 132 13.32 -10.51 16.09
CA ARG A 132 12.30 -11.53 15.82
C ARG A 132 12.81 -12.70 15.02
N HIS A 133 14.13 -12.78 14.79
CA HIS A 133 14.78 -13.79 13.97
C HIS A 133 14.21 -13.84 12.53
N ILE A 134 13.88 -12.66 11.96
CA ILE A 134 13.37 -12.54 10.60
C ILE A 134 14.47 -11.97 9.71
N GLY A 135 14.87 -12.72 8.69
CA GLY A 135 15.95 -12.31 7.81
C GLY A 135 16.48 -13.50 6.99
N PHE A 136 17.47 -13.22 6.15
CA PHE A 136 18.26 -14.22 5.47
C PHE A 136 19.10 -14.98 6.52
N PRO A 137 18.95 -16.31 6.66
CA PRO A 137 19.66 -17.07 7.70
C PRO A 137 21.13 -17.23 7.35
N PHE A 138 22.01 -16.93 8.32
CA PHE A 138 23.45 -17.19 8.22
C PHE A 138 24.00 -17.66 9.58
N GLY A 139 24.17 -18.96 9.75
CA GLY A 139 24.53 -19.55 11.03
C GLY A 139 23.51 -19.26 12.12
N GLN A 140 23.91 -18.51 13.15
CA GLN A 140 23.00 -18.06 14.23
C GLN A 140 22.39 -16.68 13.96
N ALA A 141 22.82 -15.99 12.89
CA ALA A 141 22.33 -14.67 12.54
C ALA A 141 21.18 -14.74 11.54
N PHE A 142 20.32 -13.75 11.61
CA PHE A 142 19.30 -13.47 10.61
C PHE A 142 19.56 -12.07 10.05
N VAL A 143 19.83 -11.97 8.76
CA VAL A 143 20.12 -10.71 8.10
C VAL A 143 18.84 -10.16 7.47
N PRO A 144 18.16 -9.17 8.05
CA PRO A 144 16.96 -8.58 7.47
C PRO A 144 17.29 -7.89 6.15
N ILE A 145 16.56 -8.19 5.10
CA ILE A 145 16.70 -7.53 3.79
C ILE A 145 15.60 -6.46 3.71
N VAL A 146 16.02 -5.18 3.71
CA VAL A 146 15.12 -4.04 3.85
C VAL A 146 15.51 -2.94 2.86
N PRO A 147 15.14 -3.04 1.59
CA PRO A 147 15.29 -1.92 0.66
C PRO A 147 14.55 -0.69 1.17
N ALA A 148 15.10 0.49 0.88
CA ALA A 148 14.55 1.73 1.38
C ALA A 148 14.54 2.83 0.33
N ALA A 149 13.61 3.79 0.49
CA ALA A 149 13.57 5.02 -0.26
C ALA A 149 13.08 6.19 0.60
N SER A 150 13.57 7.39 0.29
CA SER A 150 13.19 8.60 1.00
C SER A 150 12.73 9.69 0.03
N LEU A 151 11.64 10.37 0.38
CA LEU A 151 11.15 11.52 -0.36
C LEU A 151 11.80 12.83 0.12
N PHE A 152 11.82 13.84 -0.74
CA PHE A 152 12.40 15.14 -0.44
C PHE A 152 11.31 16.10 0.09
N ASP A 153 11.17 16.23 1.40
CA ASP A 153 10.29 17.18 2.10
C ASP A 153 11.06 18.18 2.99
N LEU A 154 12.36 18.40 2.72
CA LEU A 154 13.23 19.29 3.50
C LEU A 154 12.75 20.75 3.52
N GLY A 155 11.96 21.16 2.51
CA GLY A 155 11.37 22.51 2.48
C GLY A 155 10.13 22.69 3.36
N VAL A 156 9.70 21.66 4.10
CA VAL A 156 8.48 21.68 4.92
C VAL A 156 8.84 21.51 6.40
N GLY A 157 8.67 22.56 7.20
CA GLY A 157 9.11 22.60 8.59
C GLY A 157 10.63 22.68 8.74
N ASP A 158 11.17 22.29 9.92
CA ASP A 158 12.60 22.36 10.19
C ASP A 158 13.37 21.21 9.49
N PRO A 159 14.29 21.50 8.55
CA PRO A 159 15.08 20.48 7.85
C PRO A 159 16.10 19.75 8.72
N LEU A 160 16.40 20.25 9.93
CA LEU A 160 17.34 19.62 10.85
C LEU A 160 16.68 18.50 11.68
N ILE A 161 15.34 18.46 11.74
CA ILE A 161 14.60 17.38 12.39
C ILE A 161 14.34 16.28 11.33
N ARG A 162 14.93 15.10 11.57
CA ARG A 162 15.01 14.01 10.58
C ARG A 162 14.55 12.67 11.16
N PRO A 163 13.92 11.80 10.35
CA PRO A 163 13.70 10.41 10.72
C PRO A 163 15.03 9.70 10.99
N THR A 164 15.14 9.03 12.13
CA THR A 164 16.30 8.23 12.55
C THR A 164 15.94 6.74 12.55
N ALA A 165 16.87 5.88 12.94
CA ALA A 165 16.62 4.46 13.19
C ALA A 165 15.39 4.23 14.09
N GLU A 166 15.21 5.07 15.11
CA GLU A 166 14.06 4.96 16.01
C GLU A 166 12.72 5.19 15.28
N CYS A 167 12.66 6.13 14.33
CA CYS A 167 11.47 6.34 13.51
C CYS A 167 11.07 5.06 12.74
N GLY A 168 12.04 4.41 12.10
CA GLY A 168 11.81 3.15 11.39
C GLY A 168 11.38 2.01 12.32
N TYR A 169 12.03 1.89 13.48
CA TYR A 169 11.68 0.90 14.49
C TYR A 169 10.24 1.05 14.99
N GLN A 170 9.82 2.27 15.34
CA GLN A 170 8.47 2.55 15.80
C GLN A 170 7.43 2.34 14.71
N ALA A 171 7.73 2.68 13.46
CA ALA A 171 6.85 2.40 12.33
C ALA A 171 6.70 0.87 12.10
N ALA A 172 7.79 0.11 12.17
CA ALA A 172 7.74 -1.36 12.08
C ALA A 172 6.94 -1.98 13.23
N ARG A 173 7.14 -1.49 14.45
CA ARG A 173 6.40 -1.93 15.65
C ARG A 173 4.90 -1.64 15.56
N ALA A 174 4.50 -0.56 14.90
CA ALA A 174 3.11 -0.16 14.71
C ALA A 174 2.44 -0.87 13.52
N ALA A 175 3.17 -1.71 12.78
CA ALA A 175 2.66 -2.34 11.57
C ALA A 175 1.63 -3.43 11.88
N ASP A 176 0.48 -3.33 11.22
CA ASP A 176 -0.61 -4.31 11.31
C ASP A 176 -1.23 -4.61 9.94
N SER A 177 -2.20 -5.51 9.89
CA SER A 177 -2.97 -5.89 8.70
C SER A 177 -4.33 -5.19 8.58
N LEU A 178 -4.60 -4.18 9.40
CA LEU A 178 -5.80 -3.36 9.29
C LEU A 178 -5.72 -2.48 8.03
N PRO A 179 -6.83 -1.90 7.56
CA PRO A 179 -6.79 -0.92 6.47
C PRO A 179 -5.76 0.19 6.73
N VAL A 180 -4.94 0.47 5.72
CA VAL A 180 -3.86 1.46 5.82
C VAL A 180 -4.41 2.83 6.19
N LYS A 181 -3.79 3.50 7.15
CA LYS A 181 -4.07 4.91 7.43
C LYS A 181 -3.53 5.77 6.30
N GLU A 182 -4.38 6.66 5.77
CA GLU A 182 -4.06 7.51 4.62
C GLU A 182 -3.92 8.98 5.03
N GLY A 183 -3.43 9.81 4.09
CA GLY A 183 -3.28 11.25 4.26
C GLY A 183 -1.94 11.66 4.86
N SER A 184 -1.94 12.66 5.74
CA SER A 184 -0.73 13.30 6.28
C SER A 184 -0.12 12.49 7.43
N VAL A 185 0.28 11.24 7.18
CA VAL A 185 0.82 10.29 8.17
C VAL A 185 2.15 9.70 7.73
N GLY A 186 2.97 9.29 8.70
CA GLY A 186 4.25 8.62 8.44
C GLY A 186 5.13 9.43 7.51
N ALA A 187 5.73 8.78 6.51
CA ALA A 187 6.55 9.44 5.50
C ALA A 187 5.76 10.45 4.65
N GLY A 188 4.42 10.36 4.59
CA GLY A 188 3.56 11.31 3.89
C GLY A 188 3.28 12.61 4.65
N ALA A 189 3.72 12.74 5.90
CA ALA A 189 3.40 13.90 6.74
C ALA A 189 3.97 15.23 6.19
N GLY A 190 5.13 15.21 5.53
CA GLY A 190 5.74 16.38 4.88
C GLY A 190 5.48 16.49 3.38
N ALA A 191 4.83 15.51 2.78
CA ALA A 191 4.63 15.43 1.33
C ALA A 191 3.77 16.58 0.78
N THR A 192 4.11 17.07 -0.42
CA THR A 192 3.42 18.19 -1.09
C THR A 192 3.21 17.90 -2.59
N ILE A 193 2.22 18.56 -3.20
CA ILE A 193 1.78 18.34 -4.59
C ILE A 193 1.71 19.69 -5.30
N GLY A 194 2.09 19.73 -6.60
CA GLY A 194 1.86 20.90 -7.44
C GLY A 194 2.82 22.05 -7.14
N LYS A 195 4.11 21.82 -7.38
CA LYS A 195 5.18 22.80 -7.13
C LYS A 195 5.60 23.60 -8.37
N ALA A 196 4.85 23.48 -9.46
CA ALA A 196 5.17 24.16 -10.74
C ALA A 196 5.25 25.70 -10.63
N ALA A 197 4.67 26.30 -9.57
CA ALA A 197 4.80 27.73 -9.21
C ALA A 197 5.43 27.95 -7.82
N GLY A 198 6.27 27.01 -7.37
CA GLY A 198 6.95 27.04 -6.08
C GLY A 198 6.15 26.44 -4.93
N LEU A 199 6.86 26.18 -3.82
CA LEU A 199 6.30 25.50 -2.64
C LEU A 199 5.18 26.31 -1.97
N THR A 200 5.24 27.63 -1.97
CA THR A 200 4.21 28.52 -1.39
C THR A 200 2.84 28.38 -2.07
N ARG A 201 2.81 27.86 -3.29
CA ARG A 201 1.59 27.60 -4.06
C ARG A 201 1.24 26.10 -4.16
N ALA A 202 2.01 25.25 -3.50
CA ALA A 202 1.74 23.82 -3.42
C ALA A 202 0.55 23.51 -2.52
N MET A 203 0.03 22.31 -2.65
CA MET A 203 -0.93 21.68 -1.74
C MET A 203 -0.30 20.53 -0.98
N LYS A 204 -0.95 20.11 0.09
CA LYS A 204 -0.55 18.95 0.87
C LYS A 204 -0.74 17.67 0.06
N GLY A 205 0.30 16.85 0.04
CA GLY A 205 0.29 15.47 -0.37
C GLY A 205 0.16 14.53 0.83
N GLY A 206 0.40 13.24 0.62
CA GLY A 206 0.27 12.26 1.70
C GLY A 206 0.37 10.82 1.23
N VAL A 207 -0.07 9.92 2.10
CA VAL A 207 -0.20 8.48 1.82
C VAL A 207 -1.57 8.20 1.24
N GLY A 208 -1.64 7.41 0.18
CA GLY A 208 -2.87 6.82 -0.32
C GLY A 208 -2.66 5.33 -0.63
N SER A 209 -3.74 4.56 -0.58
CA SER A 209 -3.67 3.12 -0.81
C SER A 209 -4.93 2.61 -1.50
N SER A 210 -4.78 1.65 -2.41
CA SER A 210 -5.90 1.01 -3.12
C SER A 210 -5.62 -0.46 -3.33
N ALA A 211 -6.67 -1.29 -3.43
CA ALA A 211 -6.56 -2.70 -3.73
C ALA A 211 -7.69 -3.16 -4.65
N ILE A 212 -7.34 -4.06 -5.56
CA ILE A 212 -8.23 -4.73 -6.49
C ILE A 212 -8.14 -6.23 -6.22
N THR A 213 -9.25 -6.83 -5.83
CA THR A 213 -9.35 -8.28 -5.63
C THR A 213 -10.29 -8.87 -6.69
N MET A 214 -9.77 -9.79 -7.46
CA MET A 214 -10.53 -10.49 -8.51
C MET A 214 -11.34 -11.67 -7.93
N PRO A 215 -12.39 -12.14 -8.63
CA PRO A 215 -13.20 -13.27 -8.18
C PRO A 215 -12.41 -14.57 -7.94
N ASN A 216 -11.29 -14.77 -8.62
CA ASN A 216 -10.40 -15.92 -8.44
C ASN A 216 -9.44 -15.77 -7.23
N GLY A 217 -9.59 -14.71 -6.44
CA GLY A 217 -8.77 -14.44 -5.26
C GLY A 217 -7.43 -13.74 -5.54
N LEU A 218 -7.08 -13.46 -6.81
CA LEU A 218 -5.93 -12.62 -7.12
C LEU A 218 -6.16 -11.23 -6.55
N THR A 219 -5.23 -10.77 -5.72
CA THR A 219 -5.24 -9.43 -5.14
C THR A 219 -4.00 -8.67 -5.59
N VAL A 220 -4.20 -7.47 -6.12
CA VAL A 220 -3.14 -6.52 -6.46
C VAL A 220 -3.47 -5.20 -5.76
N ALA A 221 -2.52 -4.68 -5.01
CA ALA A 221 -2.75 -3.49 -4.20
C ALA A 221 -1.55 -2.53 -4.27
N ALA A 222 -1.79 -1.27 -4.01
CA ALA A 222 -0.78 -0.23 -4.00
C ALA A 222 -0.86 0.65 -2.75
N LEU A 223 0.30 1.15 -2.32
CA LEU A 223 0.48 2.27 -1.41
C LEU A 223 1.36 3.29 -2.10
N VAL A 224 0.96 4.55 -2.11
CA VAL A 224 1.74 5.63 -2.72
C VAL A 224 1.89 6.78 -1.72
N ILE A 225 3.09 7.33 -1.64
CA ILE A 225 3.36 8.59 -0.94
C ILE A 225 3.61 9.65 -2.00
N VAL A 226 2.68 10.59 -2.12
CA VAL A 226 2.68 11.58 -3.22
C VAL A 226 3.32 12.87 -2.75
N ASN A 227 4.57 13.10 -3.21
CA ASN A 227 5.31 14.36 -3.02
C ASN A 227 5.76 14.90 -4.38
N ALA A 228 4.81 15.05 -5.31
CA ALA A 228 5.05 15.29 -6.73
C ALA A 228 5.34 16.77 -7.05
N PHE A 229 6.18 16.98 -8.06
CA PHE A 229 6.31 18.29 -8.73
C PHE A 229 5.00 18.67 -9.44
N GLY A 230 4.42 17.74 -10.18
CA GLY A 230 3.18 17.92 -10.93
C GLY A 230 1.92 17.96 -10.06
N ASP A 231 0.82 18.24 -10.73
CA ASP A 231 -0.53 18.21 -10.16
C ASP A 231 -1.08 16.78 -10.19
N VAL A 232 -1.90 16.43 -9.20
CA VAL A 232 -2.69 15.19 -9.20
C VAL A 232 -3.92 15.39 -10.08
N ILE A 233 -4.07 14.47 -11.05
CA ILE A 233 -5.14 14.47 -12.03
C ILE A 233 -6.06 13.27 -11.77
N ASP A 234 -7.36 13.47 -11.84
CA ASP A 234 -8.33 12.39 -11.83
C ASP A 234 -8.29 11.67 -13.20
N PRO A 235 -7.90 10.38 -13.27
CA PRO A 235 -7.79 9.66 -14.54
C PRO A 235 -9.10 9.52 -15.32
N ALA A 236 -10.24 9.55 -14.63
CA ALA A 236 -11.55 9.39 -15.25
C ALA A 236 -12.04 10.68 -15.92
N THR A 237 -11.69 11.86 -15.37
CA THR A 237 -12.21 13.14 -15.82
C THR A 237 -11.15 14.05 -16.46
N GLY A 238 -9.86 13.77 -16.23
CA GLY A 238 -8.74 14.62 -16.64
C GLY A 238 -8.64 15.95 -15.85
N GLN A 239 -9.44 16.11 -14.80
CA GLN A 239 -9.46 17.33 -13.98
C GLN A 239 -8.37 17.31 -12.91
N VAL A 240 -7.86 18.47 -12.53
CA VAL A 240 -6.94 18.61 -11.39
C VAL A 240 -7.71 18.35 -10.09
N VAL A 241 -7.26 17.35 -9.33
CA VAL A 241 -7.77 17.01 -7.99
C VAL A 241 -7.09 17.88 -6.92
N ALA A 242 -5.76 17.94 -6.97
CA ALA A 242 -4.94 18.77 -6.09
C ALA A 242 -3.65 19.15 -6.84
N GLY A 243 -3.14 20.35 -6.61
CA GLY A 243 -1.96 20.78 -7.36
C GLY A 243 -1.63 22.24 -7.14
N THR A 244 -0.95 22.82 -8.10
CA THR A 244 -0.47 24.19 -8.09
C THR A 244 -1.64 25.18 -7.99
N ARG A 245 -1.72 25.87 -6.86
CA ARG A 245 -2.77 26.89 -6.64
C ARG A 245 -2.54 28.10 -7.55
N ALA A 246 -3.63 28.68 -8.07
CA ALA A 246 -3.62 29.98 -8.73
C ALA A 246 -3.29 31.11 -7.75
N ALA A 247 -3.03 32.31 -8.25
CA ALA A 247 -2.68 33.47 -7.41
C ALA A 247 -3.83 33.87 -6.46
N ASP A 248 -5.08 33.55 -6.81
CA ASP A 248 -6.26 33.75 -5.97
C ASP A 248 -6.33 32.79 -4.75
N GLY A 249 -5.45 31.80 -4.68
CA GLY A 249 -5.41 30.77 -3.65
C GLY A 249 -6.59 29.78 -3.66
N ARG A 250 -7.58 30.00 -4.52
CA ARG A 250 -8.86 29.26 -4.58
C ARG A 250 -8.96 28.30 -5.74
N THR A 251 -8.44 28.67 -6.90
CA THR A 251 -8.46 27.84 -8.11
C THR A 251 -7.11 27.16 -8.35
N PHE A 252 -7.06 26.24 -9.33
CA PHE A 252 -5.83 25.62 -9.77
C PHE A 252 -5.24 26.35 -10.98
N ALA A 253 -3.93 26.57 -10.95
CA ALA A 253 -3.21 27.14 -12.10
C ALA A 253 -3.06 26.11 -13.23
N ASP A 254 -3.11 24.82 -12.90
CA ASP A 254 -2.87 23.68 -13.80
C ASP A 254 -1.42 23.66 -14.36
N ALA A 255 -0.60 22.80 -13.78
CA ALA A 255 0.81 22.66 -14.14
C ALA A 255 1.01 22.44 -15.66
N ARG A 256 0.06 21.77 -16.35
CA ARG A 256 0.09 21.56 -17.81
C ARG A 256 -0.01 22.88 -18.58
N LYS A 257 -0.79 23.83 -18.09
CA LYS A 257 -0.91 25.17 -18.69
C LYS A 257 0.32 26.01 -18.42
N LEU A 258 0.85 25.96 -17.18
CA LEU A 258 2.08 26.65 -16.80
C LEU A 258 3.28 26.16 -17.61
N LEU A 259 3.40 24.86 -17.86
CA LEU A 259 4.44 24.29 -18.74
C LEU A 259 4.35 24.86 -20.16
N ARG A 260 3.17 24.86 -20.77
CA ARG A 260 2.96 25.37 -22.14
C ARG A 260 3.21 26.88 -22.28
N SER A 261 3.02 27.64 -21.21
CA SER A 261 3.33 29.08 -21.18
C SER A 261 4.83 29.39 -21.00
N GLY A 262 5.68 28.36 -20.78
CA GLY A 262 7.08 28.55 -20.46
C GLY A 262 7.37 29.12 -19.07
N SER A 263 6.37 29.17 -18.19
CA SER A 263 6.48 29.77 -16.85
C SER A 263 7.09 28.83 -15.81
N VAL A 264 7.27 27.55 -16.13
CA VAL A 264 7.81 26.53 -15.21
C VAL A 264 9.33 26.46 -15.32
N ARG A 265 9.99 26.38 -14.16
CA ARG A 265 11.41 26.05 -14.06
C ARG A 265 11.59 24.80 -13.20
N PHE A 266 12.49 23.92 -13.63
CA PHE A 266 12.88 22.73 -12.84
C PHE A 266 14.14 23.10 -12.05
N ASP A 267 13.98 23.86 -10.97
CA ASP A 267 15.07 24.52 -10.22
C ASP A 267 15.46 23.82 -8.91
N GLY A 268 15.38 22.51 -8.88
CA GLY A 268 15.91 21.72 -7.77
C GLY A 268 15.07 21.68 -6.51
N SER A 269 13.78 22.05 -6.55
CA SER A 269 12.84 22.00 -5.42
C SER A 269 12.47 20.57 -5.00
N GLY A 270 13.38 19.63 -5.02
CA GLY A 270 13.30 18.22 -4.64
C GLY A 270 11.89 17.63 -4.47
N ASN A 271 11.59 16.63 -5.26
CA ASN A 271 10.29 15.99 -5.27
C ASN A 271 10.49 14.47 -5.35
N THR A 272 9.52 13.70 -4.98
CA THR A 272 9.61 12.23 -5.08
C THR A 272 8.25 11.63 -4.82
N THR A 273 7.74 10.83 -5.73
CA THR A 273 6.60 9.96 -5.45
C THR A 273 7.10 8.54 -5.25
N LEU A 274 6.82 7.98 -4.06
CA LEU A 274 7.22 6.63 -3.69
C LEU A 274 6.03 5.69 -3.78
N GLY A 275 6.14 4.63 -4.58
CA GLY A 275 5.12 3.60 -4.71
C GLY A 275 5.57 2.25 -4.21
N VAL A 276 4.64 1.51 -3.62
CA VAL A 276 4.78 0.08 -3.34
C VAL A 276 3.55 -0.63 -3.88
N VAL A 277 3.78 -1.58 -4.79
CA VAL A 277 2.77 -2.54 -5.24
C VAL A 277 2.97 -3.84 -4.49
N ALA A 278 1.90 -4.48 -4.06
CA ALA A 278 1.93 -5.84 -3.54
C ALA A 278 0.91 -6.72 -4.24
N THR A 279 1.22 -8.00 -4.38
CA THR A 279 0.29 -9.02 -4.88
C THR A 279 0.47 -10.33 -4.14
N ASN A 280 -0.60 -11.12 -4.06
CA ASN A 280 -0.52 -12.49 -3.57
C ASN A 280 -0.09 -13.50 -4.67
N ALA A 281 0.01 -13.07 -5.92
CA ALA A 281 0.47 -13.89 -7.04
C ALA A 281 1.85 -14.50 -6.81
N THR A 282 2.10 -15.66 -7.40
CA THR A 282 3.43 -16.30 -7.42
C THR A 282 4.22 -15.78 -8.62
N LEU A 283 5.27 -15.00 -8.37
CA LEU A 283 6.08 -14.33 -9.38
C LEU A 283 7.58 -14.49 -9.09
N THR A 284 8.37 -14.62 -10.15
CA THR A 284 9.85 -14.53 -10.09
C THR A 284 10.30 -13.08 -9.94
N LYS A 285 11.58 -12.84 -9.56
CA LYS A 285 12.18 -11.49 -9.50
C LYS A 285 12.02 -10.71 -10.80
N THR A 286 12.28 -11.35 -11.95
CA THR A 286 12.12 -10.73 -13.27
C THR A 286 10.68 -10.30 -13.51
N GLN A 287 9.70 -11.13 -13.14
CA GLN A 287 8.29 -10.82 -13.31
C GLN A 287 7.83 -9.70 -12.39
N VAL A 288 8.28 -9.71 -11.12
CA VAL A 288 7.95 -8.64 -10.15
C VAL A 288 8.58 -7.30 -10.59
N THR A 289 9.82 -7.31 -11.10
CA THR A 289 10.44 -6.12 -11.69
C THR A 289 9.61 -5.59 -12.86
N ARG A 290 9.10 -6.49 -13.72
CA ARG A 290 8.22 -6.10 -14.82
C ARG A 290 6.91 -5.47 -14.33
N VAL A 291 6.33 -5.99 -13.24
CA VAL A 291 5.15 -5.38 -12.59
C VAL A 291 5.46 -3.96 -12.10
N ALA A 292 6.63 -3.72 -11.46
CA ALA A 292 7.06 -2.39 -11.05
C ALA A 292 7.14 -1.42 -12.24
N GLN A 293 7.72 -1.87 -13.37
CA GLN A 293 7.82 -1.09 -14.60
C GLN A 293 6.43 -0.72 -15.16
N MET A 294 5.52 -1.68 -15.23
CA MET A 294 4.15 -1.45 -15.74
C MET A 294 3.35 -0.52 -14.83
N ALA A 295 3.54 -0.60 -13.51
CA ALA A 295 2.85 0.21 -12.51
C ALA A 295 3.12 1.72 -12.68
N HIS A 296 4.25 2.14 -13.27
CA HIS A 296 4.53 3.53 -13.59
C HIS A 296 3.52 4.17 -14.58
N ALA A 297 2.79 3.36 -15.35
CA ALA A 297 1.67 3.87 -16.13
C ALA A 297 0.58 4.50 -15.23
N GLY A 298 0.44 4.05 -13.99
CA GLY A 298 -0.45 4.66 -13.00
C GLY A 298 0.00 6.06 -12.59
N TYR A 299 1.31 6.28 -12.42
CA TYR A 299 1.86 7.62 -12.16
C TYR A 299 1.52 8.57 -13.31
N ALA A 300 1.77 8.16 -14.56
CA ALA A 300 1.50 8.97 -15.74
C ALA A 300 0.01 9.29 -15.95
N ARG A 301 -0.88 8.43 -15.46
CA ARG A 301 -2.33 8.67 -15.50
C ARG A 301 -2.81 9.68 -14.47
N ALA A 302 -2.16 9.74 -13.30
CA ALA A 302 -2.66 10.48 -12.15
C ALA A 302 -1.78 11.66 -11.71
N ILE A 303 -0.60 11.87 -12.31
CA ILE A 303 0.30 12.99 -12.02
C ILE A 303 0.76 13.64 -13.33
N SER A 304 0.69 14.97 -13.41
CA SER A 304 1.16 15.70 -14.60
C SER A 304 1.78 17.06 -14.25
N PRO A 305 3.08 17.30 -14.66
CA PRO A 305 4.03 16.33 -15.21
C PRO A 305 4.52 15.33 -14.15
N VAL A 306 5.07 14.20 -14.58
CA VAL A 306 5.64 13.16 -13.72
C VAL A 306 7.04 12.77 -14.24
N HIS A 307 7.86 12.17 -13.39
CA HIS A 307 9.23 11.73 -13.73
C HIS A 307 10.08 12.88 -14.29
N THR A 308 9.93 14.06 -13.72
CA THR A 308 10.70 15.23 -14.13
C THR A 308 12.17 15.11 -13.66
N PRO A 309 13.08 15.94 -14.19
CA PRO A 309 14.48 15.92 -13.75
C PRO A 309 14.69 16.20 -12.25
N VAL A 310 13.69 16.78 -11.58
CA VAL A 310 13.74 17.11 -10.14
C VAL A 310 12.96 16.13 -9.28
N ASP A 311 12.42 15.06 -9.85
CA ASP A 311 11.72 13.98 -9.12
C ASP A 311 12.68 12.81 -8.83
N GLY A 312 12.45 12.11 -7.72
CA GLY A 312 13.11 10.85 -7.36
C GLY A 312 12.17 9.64 -7.43
N ASP A 313 11.23 9.66 -8.36
CA ASP A 313 10.12 8.71 -8.46
C ASP A 313 10.57 7.27 -8.66
N LEU A 314 10.00 6.36 -7.87
CA LEU A 314 10.23 4.93 -8.00
C LEU A 314 9.03 4.11 -7.52
N ILE A 315 8.99 2.84 -7.95
CA ILE A 315 8.02 1.85 -7.47
C ILE A 315 8.74 0.56 -7.08
N PHE A 316 8.55 0.11 -5.84
CA PHE A 316 8.82 -1.25 -5.43
C PHE A 316 7.61 -2.13 -5.76
N ALA A 317 7.85 -3.38 -6.17
CA ALA A 317 6.81 -4.38 -6.29
C ALA A 317 7.16 -5.61 -5.43
N LEU A 318 6.14 -6.18 -4.76
CA LEU A 318 6.25 -7.31 -3.86
C LEU A 318 5.28 -8.41 -4.27
N ALA A 319 5.74 -9.66 -4.34
CA ALA A 319 4.89 -10.84 -4.52
C ALA A 319 5.02 -11.74 -3.28
N THR A 320 3.90 -11.94 -2.56
CA THR A 320 3.90 -12.79 -1.36
C THR A 320 3.82 -14.28 -1.68
N ASN A 321 3.61 -14.63 -2.95
CA ASN A 321 3.58 -16.01 -3.47
C ASN A 321 2.58 -16.93 -2.74
N ARG A 322 1.44 -16.38 -2.32
CA ARG A 322 0.41 -17.13 -1.56
C ARG A 322 -0.72 -17.67 -2.42
N GLN A 323 -0.89 -17.16 -3.63
CA GLN A 323 -1.84 -17.68 -4.58
C GLN A 323 -1.18 -18.80 -5.41
N THR A 324 -1.81 -19.95 -5.47
CA THR A 324 -1.34 -21.10 -6.28
C THR A 324 -1.67 -20.89 -7.76
N GLY A 325 -0.84 -21.44 -8.63
CA GLY A 325 -0.99 -21.37 -10.09
C GLY A 325 -0.13 -20.29 -10.74
N ASN A 326 -0.08 -20.31 -12.07
CA ASN A 326 0.67 -19.33 -12.85
C ASN A 326 -0.11 -18.02 -12.92
N ALA A 327 0.52 -16.93 -12.52
CA ALA A 327 -0.06 -15.60 -12.67
C ALA A 327 0.28 -15.02 -14.05
N ASP A 328 -0.71 -14.38 -14.69
CA ASP A 328 -0.46 -13.55 -15.87
C ASP A 328 0.17 -12.22 -15.43
N VAL A 329 1.45 -12.07 -15.74
CA VAL A 329 2.23 -10.85 -15.41
C VAL A 329 1.62 -9.59 -16.05
N GLY A 330 1.06 -9.72 -17.26
CA GLY A 330 0.39 -8.63 -17.95
C GLY A 330 -0.84 -8.13 -17.19
N LEU A 331 -1.66 -9.07 -16.71
CA LEU A 331 -2.82 -8.77 -15.88
C LEU A 331 -2.41 -8.13 -14.55
N VAL A 332 -1.45 -8.72 -13.82
CA VAL A 332 -0.96 -8.17 -12.54
C VAL A 332 -0.41 -6.75 -12.74
N GLY A 333 0.38 -6.52 -13.79
CA GLY A 333 0.95 -5.20 -14.08
C GLY A 333 -0.11 -4.17 -14.48
N ALA A 334 -1.16 -4.56 -15.21
CA ALA A 334 -2.27 -3.67 -15.57
C ALA A 334 -3.06 -3.25 -14.33
N LEU A 335 -3.41 -4.22 -13.45
CA LEU A 335 -4.08 -3.95 -12.18
C LEU A 335 -3.20 -3.12 -11.23
N ALA A 336 -1.88 -3.33 -11.24
CA ALA A 336 -0.95 -2.51 -10.47
C ALA A 336 -0.97 -1.05 -10.90
N ALA A 337 -1.00 -0.78 -12.21
CA ALA A 337 -1.12 0.59 -12.73
C ALA A 337 -2.44 1.26 -12.35
N GLU A 338 -3.54 0.51 -12.34
CA GLU A 338 -4.84 1.00 -11.87
C GLU A 338 -4.82 1.30 -10.37
N ALA A 339 -4.37 0.36 -9.55
CA ALA A 339 -4.28 0.54 -8.09
C ALA A 339 -3.35 1.72 -7.70
N ILE A 340 -2.25 1.93 -8.42
CA ILE A 340 -1.36 3.08 -8.24
C ILE A 340 -2.08 4.39 -8.55
N ALA A 341 -2.81 4.48 -9.66
CA ALA A 341 -3.53 5.70 -10.04
C ALA A 341 -4.60 6.06 -9.01
N ASP A 342 -5.38 5.08 -8.54
CA ASP A 342 -6.37 5.27 -7.49
C ASP A 342 -5.73 5.69 -6.16
N ALA A 343 -4.62 5.06 -5.75
CA ALA A 343 -3.90 5.39 -4.53
C ALA A 343 -3.38 6.85 -4.56
N ILE A 344 -2.92 7.35 -5.72
CA ILE A 344 -2.48 8.74 -5.89
C ILE A 344 -3.63 9.72 -5.64
N VAL A 345 -4.79 9.47 -6.25
CA VAL A 345 -5.98 10.32 -6.06
C VAL A 345 -6.43 10.29 -4.60
N ARG A 346 -6.41 9.11 -3.96
CA ARG A 346 -6.74 8.96 -2.53
C ARG A 346 -5.75 9.71 -1.65
N ALA A 347 -4.44 9.65 -1.93
CA ALA A 347 -3.43 10.40 -1.18
C ALA A 347 -3.75 11.91 -1.14
N ALA A 348 -4.11 12.48 -2.29
CA ALA A 348 -4.49 13.89 -2.38
C ALA A 348 -5.79 14.19 -1.61
N ARG A 349 -6.81 13.31 -1.75
CA ARG A 349 -8.11 13.50 -1.11
C ARG A 349 -8.09 13.34 0.41
N GLN A 350 -7.18 12.51 0.94
CA GLN A 350 -7.08 12.22 2.37
C GLN A 350 -6.08 13.14 3.11
N ALA A 351 -5.28 13.92 2.40
CA ALA A 351 -4.32 14.83 2.99
C ALA A 351 -5.00 15.95 3.76
N THR A 352 -4.55 16.17 5.01
CA THR A 352 -4.88 17.34 5.83
C THR A 352 -3.74 18.35 5.73
N GLY A 353 -4.05 19.63 5.66
CA GLY A 353 -3.08 20.71 5.54
C GLY A 353 -2.20 20.88 6.77
N ILE A 354 -1.16 21.66 6.56
CA ILE A 354 -0.31 22.24 7.59
C ILE A 354 -0.23 23.74 7.35
N GLU A 355 0.33 24.49 8.28
CA GLU A 355 0.47 25.93 8.15
C GLU A 355 1.11 26.33 6.81
N GLY A 356 0.43 27.20 6.06
CA GLY A 356 0.84 27.68 4.74
C GLY A 356 0.62 26.72 3.56
N ILE A 357 0.36 25.43 3.79
CA ILE A 357 0.17 24.40 2.76
C ILE A 357 -1.15 23.67 2.99
N PRO A 358 -2.25 24.09 2.35
CA PRO A 358 -3.57 23.51 2.57
C PRO A 358 -3.70 22.12 1.98
N GLY A 359 -4.45 21.25 2.64
CA GLY A 359 -4.92 19.98 2.11
C GLY A 359 -6.23 20.15 1.32
N LEU A 360 -6.62 19.12 0.58
CA LEU A 360 -7.91 19.14 -0.10
C LEU A 360 -9.08 19.05 0.91
N ARG A 361 -8.88 18.35 2.02
CA ARG A 361 -9.88 18.20 3.10
C ARG A 361 -10.16 19.51 3.86
N ASP A 362 -9.26 20.49 3.78
CA ASP A 362 -9.40 21.78 4.47
C ASP A 362 -10.07 22.84 3.58
N ARG A 363 -10.41 22.48 2.35
CA ARG A 363 -11.14 23.39 1.44
C ARG A 363 -12.63 23.28 1.72
N PRO A 364 -13.32 24.42 1.83
CA PRO A 364 -14.76 24.45 2.04
C PRO A 364 -15.54 23.90 0.87
#